data_795769a3ee52fa2dc7841fb8b434de91
#
_entry.id   795769a3ee52fa2dc7841fb8b434de91
#
_cell.length_a   1.000
_cell.length_b   1.000
_cell.length_c   1.000
_cell.angle_alpha   90.00
_cell.angle_beta   90.00
_cell.angle_gamma   90.00
#
_symmetry.space_group_name_H-M   'P 1'
#
loop_
_entity.id
_entity.type
_entity.pdbx_description
1 polymer ?
#
loop_
_entity_poly.entity_id
_entity_poly.type
_entity_poly.pdbx_seq_one_letter_code
_entity_poly.pdbx_strand_id
1 'polypeptide(L)' 'MISYEPFWATLRSSGESTYTLIKNHRISGSTIDKLRKNKPLNTTIINDLCRILDCRVEQIMDYIPSENDQAL' A
#
# COMPACT_ATOMS: atom_id res chain seq x y z
N MET A 1 7.38 9.74 -8.13
CA MET A 1 6.19 8.86 -8.13
C MET A 1 6.20 8.00 -6.87
N ILE A 2 5.06 7.88 -6.22
CA ILE A 2 4.92 6.96 -5.10
C ILE A 2 4.70 5.55 -5.64
N SER A 3 5.46 4.59 -5.12
CA SER A 3 5.32 3.17 -5.46
C SER A 3 4.91 2.37 -4.24
N TYR A 4 3.98 1.45 -4.39
CA TYR A 4 3.58 0.52 -3.32
C TYR A 4 4.27 -0.84 -3.46
N GLU A 5 5.36 -0.89 -4.20
CA GLU A 5 6.18 -2.12 -4.30
C GLU A 5 6.55 -2.68 -2.92
N PRO A 6 6.99 -1.84 -1.95
CA PRO A 6 7.28 -2.35 -0.61
C PRO A 6 6.09 -3.03 0.06
N PHE A 7 4.87 -2.51 -0.14
CA PHE A 7 3.66 -3.13 0.41
C PHE A 7 3.53 -4.59 -0.04
N TRP A 8 3.73 -4.85 -1.34
CA TRP A 8 3.58 -6.22 -1.87
C TRP A 8 4.62 -7.16 -1.29
N ALA A 9 5.86 -6.70 -1.13
CA ALA A 9 6.92 -7.49 -0.50
C ALA A 9 6.58 -7.78 0.96
N THR A 10 6.10 -6.77 1.70
CA THR A 10 5.72 -6.92 3.10
C THR A 10 4.53 -7.88 3.25
N LEU A 11 3.54 -7.76 2.36
CA LEU A 11 2.38 -8.64 2.36
C LEU A 11 2.80 -10.11 2.17
N ARG A 12 3.71 -10.37 1.22
CA ARG A 12 4.19 -11.73 0.94
C ARG A 12 4.88 -12.36 2.14
N SER A 13 5.56 -11.56 2.97
CA SER A 13 6.25 -12.08 4.15
C SER A 13 5.37 -12.06 5.41
N SER A 14 4.15 -11.55 5.30
CA SER A 14 3.17 -11.54 6.40
C SER A 14 2.31 -12.80 6.33
N GLY A 15 1.47 -13.01 7.32
CA GLY A 15 0.45 -14.05 7.27
C GLY A 15 -0.82 -13.63 6.54
N GLU A 16 -0.84 -12.43 5.94
CA GLU A 16 -2.01 -11.87 5.29
C GLU A 16 -1.93 -12.03 3.78
N SER A 17 -3.09 -11.86 3.13
CA SER A 17 -3.23 -11.82 1.68
C SER A 17 -4.21 -10.72 1.32
N THR A 18 -4.36 -10.40 0.03
CA THR A 18 -5.38 -9.45 -0.40
C THR A 18 -6.77 -9.91 0.03
N TYR A 19 -7.01 -11.22 -0.02
CA TYR A 19 -8.28 -11.79 0.43
C TYR A 19 -8.52 -11.54 1.92
N THR A 20 -7.54 -11.81 2.79
CA THR A 20 -7.70 -11.61 4.22
C THR A 20 -7.78 -10.13 4.60
N LEU A 21 -7.08 -9.26 3.87
CA LEU A 21 -7.20 -7.82 4.07
C LEU A 21 -8.64 -7.35 3.83
N ILE A 22 -9.27 -7.84 2.77
CA ILE A 22 -10.65 -7.48 2.46
C ILE A 22 -11.63 -8.10 3.47
N LYS A 23 -11.48 -9.40 3.71
CA LYS A 23 -12.45 -10.15 4.50
C LYS A 23 -12.36 -9.85 6.00
N ASN A 24 -11.14 -9.82 6.55
CA ASN A 24 -10.92 -9.74 7.99
C ASN A 24 -10.62 -8.34 8.49
N HIS A 25 -10.12 -7.46 7.63
CA HIS A 25 -9.65 -6.13 8.03
C HIS A 25 -10.42 -4.99 7.36
N ARG A 26 -11.44 -5.30 6.58
CA ARG A 26 -12.33 -4.33 5.92
C ARG A 26 -11.60 -3.38 4.97
N ILE A 27 -10.47 -3.81 4.41
CA ILE A 27 -9.82 -3.06 3.34
C ILE A 27 -10.66 -3.26 2.08
N SER A 28 -11.01 -2.18 1.37
CA SER A 28 -11.85 -2.30 0.19
C SER A 28 -11.07 -2.85 -1.00
N GLY A 29 -11.80 -3.50 -1.92
CA GLY A 29 -11.21 -3.93 -3.20
C GLY A 29 -10.67 -2.76 -4.01
N SER A 30 -11.33 -1.59 -3.90
CA SER A 30 -10.87 -0.36 -4.52
C SER A 30 -9.49 0.07 -4.00
N THR A 31 -9.25 -0.07 -2.70
CA THR A 31 -7.95 0.22 -2.09
C THR A 31 -6.89 -0.74 -2.63
N ILE A 32 -7.19 -2.03 -2.73
CA ILE A 32 -6.27 -3.02 -3.29
C ILE A 32 -5.92 -2.66 -4.74
N ASP A 33 -6.91 -2.25 -5.53
CA ASP A 33 -6.68 -1.85 -6.91
C ASP A 33 -5.77 -0.62 -7.01
N LYS A 34 -5.96 0.36 -6.13
CA LYS A 34 -5.10 1.54 -6.07
C LYS A 34 -3.67 1.17 -5.69
N LEU A 35 -3.50 0.20 -4.79
CA LEU A 35 -2.16 -0.30 -4.43
C LEU A 35 -1.48 -0.96 -5.63
N ARG A 36 -2.22 -1.70 -6.47
CA ARG A 36 -1.67 -2.30 -7.68
C ARG A 36 -1.25 -1.27 -8.72
N LYS A 37 -1.97 -0.16 -8.79
CA LYS A 37 -1.79 0.85 -9.84
C LYS A 37 -1.00 2.07 -9.37
N ASN A 38 -0.46 2.03 -8.17
CA ASN A 38 0.28 3.16 -7.57
C ASN A 38 -0.54 4.45 -7.56
N LYS A 39 -1.83 4.33 -7.28
CA LYS A 39 -2.73 5.49 -7.21
C LYS A 39 -2.73 6.11 -5.82
N PRO A 40 -3.13 7.38 -5.68
CA PRO A 40 -3.16 8.03 -4.39
C PRO A 40 -4.04 7.31 -3.37
N LEU A 41 -3.54 7.23 -2.14
CA LEU A 41 -4.28 6.75 -0.99
C LEU A 41 -4.17 7.81 0.11
N ASN A 42 -5.20 7.93 0.94
CA ASN A 42 -5.09 8.82 2.09
C ASN A 42 -4.25 8.18 3.20
N THR A 43 -3.75 9.03 4.09
CA THR A 43 -2.87 8.55 5.16
C THR A 43 -3.59 7.69 6.19
N THR A 44 -4.91 7.79 6.30
CA THR A 44 -5.69 6.89 7.17
C THR A 44 -5.55 5.45 6.71
N ILE A 45 -5.63 5.22 5.39
CA ILE A 45 -5.43 3.88 4.83
C ILE A 45 -4.00 3.41 5.05
N ILE A 46 -3.01 4.28 4.85
CA ILE A 46 -1.61 3.94 5.11
C ILE A 46 -1.42 3.53 6.57
N ASN A 47 -2.02 4.31 7.49
CA ASN A 47 -2.00 3.99 8.91
C ASN A 47 -2.57 2.60 9.20
N ASP A 48 -3.70 2.28 8.58
CA ASP A 48 -4.36 0.99 8.80
C ASP A 48 -3.51 -0.17 8.27
N LEU A 49 -2.89 0.00 7.11
CA LEU A 49 -2.01 -1.03 6.54
C LEU A 49 -0.80 -1.27 7.44
N CYS A 50 -0.20 -0.20 7.96
CA CYS A 50 0.92 -0.34 8.89
C CYS A 50 0.50 -1.09 10.16
N ARG A 51 -0.68 -0.78 10.69
CA ARG A 51 -1.19 -1.45 11.89
C ARG A 51 -1.47 -2.93 11.62
N ILE A 52 -2.14 -3.23 10.52
CA ILE A 52 -2.53 -4.61 10.17
C ILE A 52 -1.28 -5.48 9.92
N LEU A 53 -0.32 -4.94 9.20
CA LEU A 53 0.90 -5.69 8.82
C LEU A 53 2.02 -5.54 9.84
N ASP A 54 1.79 -4.75 10.90
CA ASP A 54 2.77 -4.48 11.95
C ASP A 54 4.10 -4.04 11.33
N CYS A 55 4.04 -2.98 10.54
CA CYS A 55 5.20 -2.50 9.79
C CYS A 55 5.27 -0.98 9.78
N ARG A 56 6.34 -0.45 9.23
CA ARG A 56 6.57 0.99 9.13
C ARG A 56 6.13 1.49 7.76
N VAL A 57 5.99 2.82 7.63
CA VAL A 57 5.54 3.45 6.37
C VAL A 57 6.45 3.07 5.20
N GLU A 58 7.76 3.03 5.42
CA GLU A 58 8.72 2.67 4.37
C GLU A 58 8.59 1.21 3.91
N GLN A 59 7.85 0.40 4.64
CA GLN A 59 7.53 -0.97 4.24
C GLN A 59 6.19 -1.06 3.50
N ILE A 60 5.51 0.08 3.30
CA ILE A 60 4.28 0.18 2.53
C ILE A 60 4.54 0.90 1.21
N MET A 61 5.29 2.00 1.23
CA MET A 61 5.49 2.82 0.05
C MET A 61 6.88 3.43 0.01
N ASP A 62 7.28 3.83 -1.19
CA ASP A 62 8.58 4.44 -1.45
C ASP A 62 8.42 5.50 -2.53
N TYR A 63 9.34 6.44 -2.60
CA TYR A 63 9.39 7.42 -3.67
C TYR A 63 10.38 6.96 -4.73
N ILE A 64 9.93 6.94 -5.97
CA ILE A 64 10.76 6.61 -7.13
C ILE A 64 10.70 7.80 -8.09
N PRO A 65 11.84 8.41 -8.48
CA PRO A 65 11.82 9.47 -9.48
C PRO A 65 11.19 9.01 -10.78
N SER A 66 10.37 9.86 -11.38
CA SER A 66 9.66 9.52 -12.62
C SER A 66 9.58 10.77 -13.50
N GLU A 67 9.75 10.57 -14.81
CA GLU A 67 9.58 11.62 -15.80
C GLU A 67 8.15 12.12 -15.89
N ASN A 68 7.21 11.35 -15.38
CA ASN A 68 5.79 11.72 -15.37
C ASN A 68 5.40 12.56 -14.15
N ASP A 69 6.33 12.82 -13.23
CA ASP A 69 6.05 13.67 -12.09
C ASP A 69 5.87 15.12 -12.54
N GLN A 70 4.95 15.82 -11.86
CA GLN A 70 4.71 17.22 -12.13
C GLN A 70 5.94 18.08 -11.84
N ALA A 71 6.26 18.98 -12.74
CA ALA A 71 7.24 20.01 -12.49
C ALA A 71 6.59 21.10 -11.64
N LEU A 72 7.02 21.23 -10.40
CA LEU A 72 6.48 22.20 -9.46
C LEU A 72 7.44 23.37 -9.26
#